data_fdada3ea9b9eee06ea54084af1f4fddd
#
_entry.id   fdada3ea9b9eee06ea54084af1f4fddd
#
_cell.length_a   1.000
_cell.length_b   1.000
_cell.length_c   1.000
_cell.angle_alpha   90.00
_cell.angle_beta   90.00
_cell.angle_gamma   90.00
#
_symmetry.space_group_name_H-M   'P 1'
#
loop_
_entity.id
_entity.type
_entity.pdbx_description
1 polymer ?
#
loop_
_entity_poly.entity_id
_entity_poly.type
_entity_poly.pdbx_seq_one_letter_code
_entity_poly.pdbx_strand_id
1 'polypeptide(L)'
;MKKIFSTKMINTGGRNGEVHSPDKSFNLDIIAPGRKVEGATNPEQLFAAGYSACFNSALDYIKKSKNIEGESTIEVTVSLYNLSQNEIPDVVLGVDITGHIEGVGTEETEELLKLTHKTCPYSRATQGNIEVTIKAI
;
A
#
# COMPACT_ATOMS: atom_id res chain seq x y z
N MET A 1 -0.56 24.84 6.42
CA MET A 1 -0.77 23.61 5.63
C MET A 1 -1.92 23.82 4.67
N LYS A 2 -1.70 23.60 3.36
CA LYS A 2 -2.74 23.81 2.32
C LYS A 2 -3.30 22.45 1.88
N LYS A 3 -4.63 22.26 1.96
CA LYS A 3 -5.28 21.08 1.42
C LYS A 3 -5.26 21.12 -0.11
N ILE A 4 -4.74 20.07 -0.74
CA ILE A 4 -4.65 19.95 -2.21
C ILE A 4 -5.67 18.96 -2.77
N PHE A 5 -6.15 18.02 -1.97
CA PHE A 5 -7.12 17.01 -2.40
C PHE A 5 -7.79 16.36 -1.20
N SER A 6 -9.00 15.84 -1.40
CA SER A 6 -9.67 14.95 -0.45
C SER A 6 -10.61 14.00 -1.17
N THR A 7 -10.78 12.82 -0.61
CA THR A 7 -11.73 11.84 -1.07
C THR A 7 -12.46 11.23 0.12
N LYS A 8 -13.61 10.62 -0.11
CA LYS A 8 -14.43 9.99 0.91
C LYS A 8 -14.88 8.61 0.44
N MET A 9 -14.74 7.64 1.31
CA MET A 9 -15.37 6.33 1.16
C MET A 9 -16.27 6.06 2.36
N ILE A 10 -17.30 5.28 2.15
CA ILE A 10 -18.31 4.95 3.15
C ILE A 10 -18.36 3.43 3.27
N ASN A 11 -18.30 2.93 4.50
CA ASN A 11 -18.43 1.50 4.79
C ASN A 11 -19.71 1.24 5.58
N THR A 12 -20.37 0.15 5.24
CA THR A 12 -21.46 -0.47 6.02
C THR A 12 -21.12 -1.94 6.23
N GLY A 13 -21.25 -2.44 7.45
CA GLY A 13 -21.03 -3.85 7.78
C GLY A 13 -19.59 -4.26 8.06
N GLY A 14 -18.64 -3.32 8.13
CA GLY A 14 -17.23 -3.62 8.44
C GLY A 14 -16.60 -4.61 7.47
N ARG A 15 -16.00 -5.68 7.99
CA ARG A 15 -15.35 -6.73 7.18
C ARG A 15 -16.34 -7.72 6.54
N ASN A 16 -17.65 -7.55 6.75
CA ASN A 16 -18.72 -8.35 6.14
C ASN A 16 -19.77 -7.45 5.49
N GLY A 17 -19.32 -6.44 4.80
CA GLY A 17 -20.21 -5.44 4.22
C GLY A 17 -19.73 -4.97 2.86
N GLU A 18 -19.70 -3.66 2.67
CA GLU A 18 -19.32 -3.03 1.42
C GLU A 18 -18.65 -1.67 1.66
N VAL A 19 -17.91 -1.20 0.68
CA VAL A 19 -17.40 0.17 0.63
C VAL A 19 -17.84 0.82 -0.67
N HIS A 20 -18.22 2.09 -0.60
CA HIS A 20 -18.58 2.85 -1.79
C HIS A 20 -18.19 4.32 -1.68
N SER A 21 -17.98 4.95 -2.83
CA SER A 21 -17.89 6.40 -2.94
C SER A 21 -19.30 7.01 -2.80
N PRO A 22 -19.42 8.31 -2.45
CA PRO A 22 -20.74 8.96 -2.31
C PRO A 22 -21.65 8.81 -3.53
N ASP A 23 -21.09 8.82 -4.74
CA ASP A 23 -21.80 8.64 -6.00
C ASP A 23 -21.92 7.17 -6.44
N LYS A 24 -21.36 6.23 -5.66
CA LYS A 24 -21.31 4.79 -5.93
C LYS A 24 -20.58 4.38 -7.22
N SER A 25 -19.82 5.27 -7.84
CA SER A 25 -18.97 4.91 -8.98
C SER A 25 -17.85 3.94 -8.59
N PHE A 26 -17.42 3.98 -7.34
CA PHE A 26 -16.58 2.96 -6.70
C PHE A 26 -17.45 2.20 -5.69
N ASN A 27 -17.60 0.90 -5.88
CA ASN A 27 -18.39 0.05 -4.98
C ASN A 27 -17.81 -1.36 -4.97
N LEU A 28 -17.39 -1.83 -3.80
CA LEU A 28 -16.80 -3.16 -3.62
C LEU A 28 -17.35 -3.83 -2.36
N ASP A 29 -17.66 -5.11 -2.48
CA ASP A 29 -17.99 -5.95 -1.33
C ASP A 29 -16.72 -6.22 -0.52
N ILE A 30 -16.87 -6.20 0.80
CA ILE A 30 -15.81 -6.51 1.76
C ILE A 30 -16.09 -7.83 2.42
N ILE A 31 -15.11 -8.73 2.40
CA ILE A 31 -15.18 -10.02 3.07
C ILE A 31 -14.00 -10.20 4.02
N ALA A 32 -14.18 -11.03 5.04
CA ALA A 32 -13.13 -11.35 5.99
C ALA A 32 -11.96 -12.09 5.31
N PRO A 33 -10.71 -11.90 5.76
CA PRO A 33 -9.56 -12.64 5.24
C PRO A 33 -9.77 -14.15 5.30
N GLY A 34 -9.24 -14.85 4.31
CA GLY A 34 -9.35 -16.31 4.21
C GLY A 34 -10.57 -16.82 3.45
N ARG A 35 -11.50 -15.93 3.12
CA ARG A 35 -12.62 -16.24 2.22
C ARG A 35 -12.35 -15.65 0.84
N LYS A 36 -12.77 -16.35 -0.21
CA LYS A 36 -12.71 -15.84 -1.58
C LYS A 36 -14.12 -15.74 -2.15
N VAL A 37 -14.50 -14.53 -2.55
CA VAL A 37 -15.72 -14.27 -3.30
C VAL A 37 -15.31 -13.39 -4.48
N GLU A 38 -15.71 -13.78 -5.69
CA GLU A 38 -15.40 -13.04 -6.90
C GLU A 38 -15.88 -11.59 -6.79
N GLY A 39 -15.00 -10.64 -7.13
CA GLY A 39 -15.30 -9.20 -7.08
C GLY A 39 -15.26 -8.58 -5.69
N ALA A 40 -15.05 -9.36 -4.63
CA ALA A 40 -14.92 -8.84 -3.27
C ALA A 40 -13.46 -8.60 -2.90
N THR A 41 -13.25 -7.72 -1.92
CA THR A 41 -11.93 -7.36 -1.41
C THR A 41 -11.92 -7.40 0.12
N ASN A 42 -10.83 -6.95 0.70
CA ASN A 42 -10.67 -6.80 2.15
C ASN A 42 -9.86 -5.53 2.46
N PRO A 43 -9.85 -5.05 3.71
CA PRO A 43 -9.11 -3.83 4.07
C PRO A 43 -7.62 -3.91 3.75
N GLU A 44 -7.00 -5.07 3.97
CA GLU A 44 -5.56 -5.26 3.74
C GLU A 44 -5.21 -5.18 2.25
N GLN A 45 -6.06 -5.75 1.38
CA GLN A 45 -5.90 -5.67 -0.06
C GLN A 45 -6.06 -4.23 -0.57
N LEU A 46 -7.03 -3.49 -0.05
CA LEU A 46 -7.23 -2.08 -0.38
C LEU A 46 -6.04 -1.23 0.06
N PHE A 47 -5.52 -1.48 1.27
CA PHE A 47 -4.34 -0.80 1.79
C PHE A 47 -3.11 -1.08 0.90
N ALA A 48 -2.90 -2.34 0.53
CA ALA A 48 -1.80 -2.75 -0.36
C ALA A 48 -1.92 -2.10 -1.75
N ALA A 49 -3.12 -2.09 -2.32
CA ALA A 49 -3.37 -1.46 -3.62
C ALA A 49 -3.09 0.04 -3.59
N GLY A 50 -3.61 0.75 -2.59
CA GLY A 50 -3.36 2.18 -2.41
C GLY A 50 -1.88 2.48 -2.19
N TYR A 51 -1.21 1.69 -1.35
CA TYR A 51 0.20 1.87 -1.06
C TYR A 51 1.07 1.65 -2.30
N SER A 52 0.84 0.56 -3.05
CA SER A 52 1.61 0.27 -4.25
C SER A 52 1.51 1.38 -5.30
N ALA A 53 0.31 1.89 -5.54
CA ALA A 53 0.08 2.97 -6.48
C ALA A 53 0.74 4.29 -6.02
N CYS A 54 0.58 4.64 -4.75
CA CYS A 54 1.16 5.85 -4.18
C CYS A 54 2.70 5.78 -4.18
N PHE A 55 3.26 4.64 -3.77
CA PHE A 55 4.70 4.43 -3.75
C PHE A 55 5.31 4.50 -5.15
N ASN A 56 4.70 3.82 -6.12
CA ASN A 56 5.19 3.84 -7.50
C ASN A 56 5.11 5.23 -8.14
N SER A 57 4.07 6.01 -7.81
CA SER A 57 3.98 7.41 -8.25
C SER A 57 5.11 8.26 -7.67
N ALA A 58 5.45 8.08 -6.39
CA ALA A 58 6.58 8.78 -5.78
C ALA A 58 7.91 8.36 -6.40
N LEU A 59 8.09 7.07 -6.71
CA LEU A 59 9.25 6.55 -7.41
C LEU A 59 9.38 7.17 -8.80
N ASP A 60 8.29 7.37 -9.49
CA ASP A 60 8.27 7.96 -10.83
C ASP A 60 8.85 9.38 -10.85
N TYR A 61 8.55 10.20 -9.84
CA TYR A 61 9.18 11.51 -9.68
C TYR A 61 10.70 11.41 -9.51
N ILE A 62 11.17 10.45 -8.70
CA ILE A 62 12.59 10.24 -8.48
C ILE A 62 13.27 9.76 -9.76
N LYS A 63 12.66 8.82 -10.46
CA LYS A 63 13.15 8.33 -11.75
C LYS A 63 13.32 9.45 -12.76
N LYS A 64 12.31 10.31 -12.88
CA LYS A 64 12.35 11.47 -13.80
C LYS A 64 13.49 12.41 -13.46
N SER A 65 13.73 12.66 -12.19
CA SER A 65 14.84 13.53 -11.75
C SER A 65 16.22 12.95 -12.09
N LYS A 66 16.31 11.66 -12.33
CA LYS A 66 17.55 10.93 -12.65
C LYS A 66 17.61 10.46 -14.10
N ASN A 67 16.66 10.88 -14.94
CA ASN A 67 16.54 10.46 -16.34
C ASN A 67 16.44 8.94 -16.52
N ILE A 68 15.76 8.26 -15.61
CA ILE A 68 15.49 6.83 -15.68
C ILE A 68 14.13 6.64 -16.37
N GLU A 69 14.13 6.00 -17.54
CA GLU A 69 12.92 5.80 -18.36
C GLU A 69 12.29 4.42 -18.17
N GLY A 70 13.03 3.45 -17.62
CA GLY A 70 12.55 2.08 -17.43
C GLY A 70 11.26 2.01 -16.61
N GLU A 71 10.35 1.13 -17.02
CA GLU A 71 9.11 0.89 -16.28
C GLU A 71 9.41 0.35 -14.88
N SER A 72 8.71 0.84 -13.88
CA SER A 72 8.82 0.36 -12.51
C SER A 72 7.59 -0.43 -12.08
N THR A 73 7.83 -1.59 -11.49
CA THR A 73 6.79 -2.43 -10.89
C THR A 73 7.00 -2.49 -9.39
N ILE A 74 5.95 -2.18 -8.63
CA ILE A 74 5.96 -2.19 -7.17
C ILE A 74 4.95 -3.23 -6.69
N GLU A 75 5.41 -4.14 -5.86
CA GLU A 75 4.57 -5.11 -5.18
C GLU A 75 4.53 -4.76 -3.69
N VAL A 76 3.34 -4.69 -3.13
CA VAL A 76 3.14 -4.43 -1.70
C VAL A 76 2.36 -5.58 -1.10
N THR A 77 2.97 -6.24 -0.12
CA THR A 77 2.31 -7.25 0.69
C THR A 77 1.97 -6.64 2.04
N VAL A 78 0.72 -6.72 2.42
CA VAL A 78 0.22 -6.28 3.73
C VAL A 78 -0.19 -7.50 4.54
N SER A 79 0.33 -7.58 5.75
CA SER A 79 0.08 -8.69 6.66
C SER A 79 -0.51 -8.19 7.97
N LEU A 80 -1.34 -9.02 8.59
CA LEU A 80 -1.83 -8.80 9.94
C LEU A 80 -1.01 -9.66 10.91
N TYR A 81 -0.52 -9.03 11.98
CA TYR A 81 0.20 -9.70 13.05
C TYR A 81 -0.54 -9.51 14.36
N ASN A 82 -0.69 -10.59 15.13
CA ASN A 82 -1.24 -10.53 16.47
C ASN A 82 -0.10 -10.51 17.48
N LEU A 83 0.03 -9.43 18.21
CA LEU A 83 1.04 -9.25 19.27
C LEU A 83 0.59 -9.80 20.61
N SER A 84 -0.70 -10.09 20.76
CA SER A 84 -1.27 -10.58 22.02
C SER A 84 -0.95 -12.04 22.27
N GLN A 85 -0.67 -12.37 23.54
CA GLN A 85 -0.55 -13.74 24.02
C GLN A 85 -1.79 -14.17 24.84
N ASN A 86 -2.83 -13.33 24.87
CA ASN A 86 -4.09 -13.60 25.57
C ASN A 86 -5.28 -13.63 24.60
N GLU A 87 -6.48 -13.77 25.12
CA GLU A 87 -7.70 -13.92 24.32
C GLU A 87 -8.13 -12.63 23.58
N ILE A 88 -7.60 -11.47 24.00
CA ILE A 88 -7.92 -10.18 23.36
C ILE A 88 -6.87 -9.95 22.27
N PRO A 89 -7.27 -9.94 21.00
CA PRO A 89 -6.34 -9.65 19.91
C PRO A 89 -5.76 -8.23 20.00
N ASP A 90 -4.45 -8.14 19.80
CA ASP A 90 -3.74 -6.88 19.62
C ASP A 90 -3.08 -6.94 18.23
N VAL A 91 -3.80 -6.48 17.22
CA VAL A 91 -3.47 -6.72 15.81
C VAL A 91 -2.85 -5.48 15.18
N VAL A 92 -1.73 -5.67 14.53
CA VAL A 92 -1.01 -4.62 13.80
C VAL A 92 -0.75 -5.04 12.36
N LEU A 93 -0.55 -4.05 11.50
CA LEU A 93 -0.14 -4.28 10.12
C LEU A 93 1.38 -4.38 10.03
N GLY A 94 1.85 -5.19 9.10
CA GLY A 94 3.22 -5.14 8.60
C GLY A 94 3.18 -5.04 7.07
N VAL A 95 4.21 -4.44 6.49
CA VAL A 95 4.26 -4.18 5.04
C VAL A 95 5.60 -4.63 4.48
N ASP A 96 5.55 -5.37 3.40
CA ASP A 96 6.73 -5.71 2.59
C ASP A 96 6.58 -5.07 1.21
N ILE A 97 7.54 -4.23 0.84
CA ILE A 97 7.58 -3.56 -0.46
C ILE A 97 8.72 -4.17 -1.25
N THR A 98 8.40 -4.73 -2.41
CA THR A 98 9.41 -5.16 -3.38
C THR A 98 9.24 -4.38 -4.67
N GLY A 99 10.33 -4.13 -5.36
CA GLY A 99 10.29 -3.33 -6.58
C GLY A 99 11.32 -3.73 -7.59
N HIS A 100 10.97 -3.50 -8.85
CA HIS A 100 11.81 -3.70 -10.01
C HIS A 100 11.73 -2.48 -10.92
N ILE A 101 12.86 -2.07 -11.45
CA ILE A 101 12.95 -1.01 -12.48
C ILE A 101 13.66 -1.60 -13.69
N GLU A 102 12.97 -1.61 -14.81
CA GLU A 102 13.52 -2.12 -16.06
C GLU A 102 14.80 -1.38 -16.47
N GLY A 103 15.86 -2.12 -16.76
CA GLY A 103 17.15 -1.56 -17.16
C GLY A 103 17.99 -0.99 -16.02
N VAL A 104 17.56 -1.12 -14.77
CA VAL A 104 18.30 -0.67 -13.57
C VAL A 104 18.70 -1.88 -12.75
N GLY A 105 19.94 -1.91 -12.28
CA GLY A 105 20.46 -3.01 -11.46
C GLY A 105 19.75 -3.09 -10.09
N THR A 106 19.82 -4.26 -9.47
CA THR A 106 19.15 -4.55 -8.19
C THR A 106 19.57 -3.62 -7.07
N GLU A 107 20.89 -3.37 -6.94
CA GLU A 107 21.43 -2.50 -5.90
C GLU A 107 20.95 -1.05 -6.04
N GLU A 108 21.04 -0.49 -7.23
CA GLU A 108 20.57 0.86 -7.53
C GLU A 108 19.04 0.96 -7.36
N THR A 109 18.30 -0.04 -7.82
CA THR A 109 16.85 -0.12 -7.61
C THR A 109 16.52 -0.04 -6.12
N GLU A 110 17.18 -0.82 -5.28
CA GLU A 110 16.91 -0.81 -3.83
C GLU A 110 17.21 0.55 -3.20
N GLU A 111 18.26 1.22 -3.61
CA GLU A 111 18.56 2.59 -3.15
C GLU A 111 17.46 3.58 -3.54
N LEU A 112 16.94 3.47 -4.77
CA LEU A 112 15.84 4.31 -5.24
C LEU A 112 14.55 4.02 -4.48
N LEU A 113 14.27 2.76 -4.16
CA LEU A 113 13.11 2.39 -3.34
C LEU A 113 13.23 2.94 -1.91
N LYS A 114 14.40 2.88 -1.31
CA LYS A 114 14.64 3.45 0.03
C LYS A 114 14.48 4.98 0.04
N LEU A 115 14.90 5.64 -1.03
CA LEU A 115 14.69 7.07 -1.19
C LEU A 115 13.20 7.40 -1.36
N THR A 116 12.47 6.60 -2.14
CA THR A 116 11.03 6.71 -2.33
C THR A 116 10.28 6.57 -1.01
N HIS A 117 10.70 5.66 -0.14
CA HIS A 117 10.10 5.46 1.18
C HIS A 117 10.12 6.72 2.05
N LYS A 118 11.08 7.60 1.84
CA LYS A 118 11.16 8.87 2.58
C LYS A 118 10.18 9.92 2.08
N THR A 119 9.64 9.76 0.88
CA THR A 119 8.83 10.79 0.20
C THR A 119 7.37 10.36 -0.03
N CYS A 120 7.11 9.08 -0.20
CA CYS A 120 5.75 8.56 -0.42
C CYS A 120 4.83 8.91 0.75
N PRO A 121 3.66 9.53 0.52
CA PRO A 121 2.73 9.86 1.60
C PRO A 121 2.29 8.67 2.45
N TYR A 122 2.08 7.49 1.85
CA TYR A 122 1.76 6.26 2.61
C TYR A 122 2.94 5.83 3.48
N SER A 123 4.15 5.88 2.95
CA SER A 123 5.36 5.59 3.73
C SER A 123 5.52 6.56 4.90
N ARG A 124 5.23 7.83 4.71
CA ARG A 124 5.26 8.83 5.79
C ARG A 124 4.19 8.57 6.85
N ALA A 125 3.07 7.96 6.48
CA ALA A 125 2.03 7.56 7.44
C ALA A 125 2.42 6.31 8.24
N THR A 126 3.21 5.41 7.66
CA THR A 126 3.60 4.12 8.28
C THR A 126 4.94 4.18 9.01
N GLN A 127 5.86 5.01 8.53
CA GLN A 127 7.24 5.10 9.03
C GLN A 127 7.28 5.44 10.52
N GLY A 128 8.06 4.65 11.28
CA GLY A 128 8.17 4.82 12.72
C GLY A 128 6.97 4.30 13.52
N ASN A 129 5.98 3.72 12.87
CA ASN A 129 4.78 3.18 13.51
C ASN A 129 4.63 1.67 13.30
N ILE A 130 4.71 1.20 12.06
CA ILE A 130 4.67 -0.23 11.75
C ILE A 130 5.94 -0.64 11.02
N GLU A 131 6.21 -1.95 11.01
CA GLU A 131 7.36 -2.50 10.30
C GLU A 131 7.10 -2.46 8.78
N VAL A 132 8.05 -1.87 8.04
CA VAL A 132 8.05 -1.82 6.58
C VAL A 132 9.40 -2.30 6.07
N THR A 133 9.41 -3.38 5.31
CA THR A 133 10.63 -3.86 4.64
C THR A 133 10.66 -3.40 3.19
N ILE A 134 11.85 -3.14 2.67
CA ILE A 134 12.04 -2.68 1.29
C ILE A 134 13.15 -3.49 0.65
N LYS A 135 12.86 -4.05 -0.53
CA LYS A 135 13.80 -4.88 -1.25
C LYS A 135 13.60 -4.76 -2.77
N ALA A 136 14.69 -4.73 -3.51
CA ALA A 136 14.63 -4.90 -4.97
C ALA A 136 14.54 -6.37 -5.35
N ILE A 137 13.85 -6.64 -6.43
CA ILE A 137 13.70 -7.96 -7.02
C ILE A 137 14.13 -7.98 -8.49
#